data_7fd1455c92b0689d7242d6f3292dd4d9
#
_entry.id   7fd1455c92b0689d7242d6f3292dd4d9
#
_cell.length_a   1.000
_cell.length_b   1.000
_cell.length_c   1.000
_cell.angle_alpha   90.00
_cell.angle_beta   90.00
_cell.angle_gamma   90.00
#
_symmetry.space_group_name_H-M   'P 1'
#
loop_
_entity.id
_entity.type
_entity.pdbx_description
1 polymer ?
#
loop_
_entity_poly.entity_id
_entity_poly.type
_entity_poly.pdbx_seq_one_letter_code
_entity_poly.pdbx_strand_id
1 'polypeptide(L)'
;MTAMAAVFGILVALWLGAMIPGPSFVLVARNSIGLSRRDGLATALGMGAGGIVFGAVALGGLYTLLQTVEWLYVALKVAGGAYLLFMASKIWRGAAHPIAVADPLAARVGSTRKSFWMGLTTQLSNPKTAIWYASIFAALLPQHPPLWSYVVLPPLVFFVECGWYTIVALCFSTRRPREWYLRAKKWVDRAAAGAISALGLRLILTAPKTGI
;
A
#
# COMPACT_ATOMS: atom_id res chain seq x y z
N MET A 1 9.01 -12.27 17.63
CA MET A 1 7.72 -12.32 16.86
C MET A 1 7.76 -13.56 15.99
N THR A 2 6.70 -14.36 15.96
CA THR A 2 6.65 -15.54 15.07
C THR A 2 6.60 -15.07 13.60
N ALA A 3 7.13 -15.88 12.66
CA ALA A 3 7.09 -15.56 11.23
C ALA A 3 5.65 -15.33 10.71
N MET A 4 4.69 -16.08 11.23
CA MET A 4 3.27 -15.92 10.92
C MET A 4 2.73 -14.55 11.36
N ALA A 5 3.08 -14.11 12.58
CA ALA A 5 2.69 -12.79 13.08
C ALA A 5 3.34 -11.65 12.27
N ALA A 6 4.56 -11.87 11.75
CA ALA A 6 5.22 -10.94 10.86
C ALA A 6 4.48 -10.82 9.52
N VAL A 7 4.17 -11.94 8.88
CA VAL A 7 3.41 -11.96 7.61
C VAL A 7 2.05 -11.28 7.79
N PHE A 8 1.30 -11.64 8.83
CA PHE A 8 0.01 -11.00 9.12
C PHE A 8 0.15 -9.47 9.32
N GLY A 9 1.15 -9.05 10.10
CA GLY A 9 1.44 -7.64 10.32
C GLY A 9 1.78 -6.89 9.03
N ILE A 10 2.58 -7.49 8.15
CA ILE A 10 2.91 -6.94 6.82
C ILE A 10 1.63 -6.75 6.01
N LEU A 11 0.79 -7.78 5.91
CA LEU A 11 -0.45 -7.71 5.10
C LEU A 11 -1.41 -6.64 5.63
N VAL A 12 -1.61 -6.57 6.95
CA VAL A 12 -2.45 -5.52 7.56
C VAL A 12 -1.88 -4.13 7.30
N ALA A 13 -0.57 -3.95 7.44
CA ALA A 13 0.06 -2.66 7.20
C ALA A 13 0.00 -2.24 5.72
N LEU A 14 0.18 -3.19 4.78
CA LEU A 14 0.01 -2.93 3.35
C LEU A 14 -1.43 -2.56 3.02
N TRP A 15 -2.40 -3.27 3.59
CA TRP A 15 -3.82 -2.96 3.40
C TRP A 15 -4.17 -1.55 3.90
N LEU A 16 -3.72 -1.18 5.10
CA LEU A 16 -3.88 0.18 5.63
C LEU A 16 -3.23 1.23 4.72
N GLY A 17 -2.05 0.94 4.18
CA GLY A 17 -1.36 1.80 3.22
C GLY A 17 -2.12 1.98 1.90
N ALA A 18 -2.73 0.91 1.40
CA ALA A 18 -3.55 0.92 0.19
C ALA A 18 -4.85 1.74 0.38
N MET A 19 -5.41 1.74 1.60
CA MET A 19 -6.61 2.54 1.94
C MET A 19 -6.38 4.05 1.84
N ILE A 20 -5.14 4.50 1.95
CA ILE A 20 -4.80 5.91 1.91
C ILE A 20 -4.95 6.45 0.49
N PRO A 21 -5.84 7.43 0.26
CA PRO A 21 -5.98 8.04 -1.05
C PRO A 21 -4.66 8.59 -1.59
N GLY A 22 -4.26 8.12 -2.76
CA GLY A 22 -3.03 8.51 -3.44
C GLY A 22 -3.16 8.27 -4.95
N PRO A 23 -2.07 8.38 -5.73
CA PRO A 23 -2.11 8.22 -7.18
C PRO A 23 -2.78 6.92 -7.64
N SER A 24 -2.45 5.79 -6.99
CA SER A 24 -3.03 4.47 -7.29
C SER A 24 -4.54 4.44 -7.06
N PHE A 25 -5.00 4.95 -5.90
CA PHE A 25 -6.42 5.05 -5.57
C PHE A 25 -7.17 5.94 -6.58
N VAL A 26 -6.62 7.13 -6.85
CA VAL A 26 -7.24 8.11 -7.77
C VAL A 26 -7.37 7.53 -9.17
N LEU A 27 -6.36 6.80 -9.67
CA LEU A 27 -6.43 6.17 -10.98
C LEU A 27 -7.55 5.12 -11.07
N VAL A 28 -7.66 4.23 -10.07
CA VAL A 28 -8.72 3.21 -10.03
C VAL A 28 -10.10 3.87 -9.99
N ALA A 29 -10.29 4.84 -9.10
CA ALA A 29 -11.55 5.57 -8.97
C ALA A 29 -11.91 6.30 -10.28
N ARG A 30 -10.94 7.00 -10.91
CA ARG A 30 -11.12 7.70 -12.18
C ARG A 30 -11.51 6.75 -13.31
N ASN A 31 -10.81 5.63 -13.47
CA ASN A 31 -11.11 4.67 -14.53
C ASN A 31 -12.47 4.00 -14.31
N SER A 32 -12.87 3.78 -13.06
CA SER A 32 -14.18 3.22 -12.71
C SER A 32 -15.34 4.18 -13.03
N ILE A 33 -15.13 5.49 -12.88
CA ILE A 33 -16.14 6.52 -13.13
C ILE A 33 -16.16 6.93 -14.61
N GLY A 34 -14.98 7.22 -15.18
CA GLY A 34 -14.86 7.87 -16.48
C GLY A 34 -14.78 6.90 -17.66
N LEU A 35 -14.43 5.62 -17.44
CA LEU A 35 -14.36 4.63 -18.50
C LEU A 35 -15.45 3.57 -18.29
N SER A 36 -15.16 2.58 -17.44
CA SER A 36 -16.14 1.55 -17.09
C SER A 36 -15.73 0.83 -15.80
N ARG A 37 -16.68 0.11 -15.19
CA ARG A 37 -16.42 -0.82 -14.09
C ARG A 37 -15.34 -1.85 -14.46
N ARG A 38 -15.36 -2.36 -15.72
CA ARG A 38 -14.37 -3.33 -16.21
C ARG A 38 -12.98 -2.73 -16.27
N ASP A 39 -12.85 -1.48 -16.67
CA ASP A 39 -11.57 -0.74 -16.70
C ASP A 39 -11.04 -0.48 -15.29
N GLY A 40 -11.92 -0.13 -14.34
CA GLY A 40 -11.56 -0.02 -12.93
C GLY A 40 -11.01 -1.33 -12.36
N LEU A 41 -11.68 -2.44 -12.63
CA LEU A 41 -11.25 -3.78 -12.21
C LEU A 41 -9.92 -4.19 -12.87
N ALA A 42 -9.75 -3.92 -14.17
CA ALA A 42 -8.48 -4.18 -14.86
C ALA A 42 -7.34 -3.34 -14.27
N THR A 43 -7.62 -2.09 -13.89
CA THR A 43 -6.64 -1.24 -13.18
C THR A 43 -6.28 -1.83 -11.81
N ALA A 44 -7.27 -2.34 -11.05
CA ALA A 44 -7.05 -3.01 -9.78
C ALA A 44 -6.16 -4.25 -9.90
N LEU A 45 -6.38 -5.07 -10.96
CA LEU A 45 -5.50 -6.21 -11.28
C LEU A 45 -4.06 -5.76 -11.56
N GLY A 46 -3.88 -4.67 -12.31
CA GLY A 46 -2.56 -4.09 -12.55
C GLY A 46 -1.87 -3.61 -11.27
N MET A 47 -2.62 -2.99 -10.34
CA MET A 47 -2.11 -2.60 -9.02
C MET A 47 -1.64 -3.82 -8.22
N GLY A 48 -2.46 -4.89 -8.17
CA GLY A 48 -2.08 -6.15 -7.51
C GLY A 48 -0.82 -6.76 -8.10
N ALA A 49 -0.70 -6.80 -9.43
CA ALA A 49 0.51 -7.29 -10.12
C ALA A 49 1.75 -6.47 -9.74
N GLY A 50 1.63 -5.14 -9.65
CA GLY A 50 2.70 -4.27 -9.14
C GLY A 50 3.05 -4.54 -7.68
N GLY A 51 2.06 -4.90 -6.87
CA GLY A 51 2.25 -5.33 -5.48
C GLY A 51 3.12 -6.58 -5.37
N ILE A 52 2.93 -7.58 -6.25
CA ILE A 52 3.80 -8.76 -6.31
C ILE A 52 5.26 -8.36 -6.53
N VAL A 53 5.49 -7.46 -7.50
CA VAL A 53 6.86 -7.01 -7.83
C VAL A 53 7.50 -6.34 -6.61
N PHE A 54 6.81 -5.40 -5.96
CA PHE A 54 7.32 -4.76 -4.74
C PHE A 54 7.54 -5.75 -3.60
N GLY A 55 6.61 -6.70 -3.39
CA GLY A 55 6.76 -7.74 -2.38
C GLY A 55 7.98 -8.64 -2.64
N ALA A 56 8.18 -9.07 -3.88
CA ALA A 56 9.33 -9.89 -4.26
C ALA A 56 10.66 -9.13 -4.13
N VAL A 57 10.71 -7.86 -4.59
CA VAL A 57 11.89 -7.00 -4.45
C VAL A 57 12.21 -6.71 -2.98
N ALA A 58 11.19 -6.44 -2.16
CA ALA A 58 11.38 -6.19 -0.74
C ALA A 58 11.89 -7.44 0.00
N LEU A 59 11.35 -8.63 -0.31
CA LEU A 59 11.82 -9.90 0.27
C LEU A 59 13.26 -10.21 -0.13
N GLY A 60 13.56 -10.22 -1.43
CA GLY A 60 14.88 -10.60 -1.94
C GLY A 60 15.92 -9.53 -1.65
N GLY A 61 15.64 -8.28 -1.93
CA GLY A 61 16.57 -7.17 -1.78
C GLY A 61 16.88 -6.84 -0.32
N LEU A 62 15.86 -6.79 0.53
CA LEU A 62 16.05 -6.47 1.94
C LEU A 62 16.79 -7.61 2.68
N TYR A 63 16.47 -8.86 2.38
CA TYR A 63 17.18 -10.02 2.96
C TYR A 63 18.68 -9.98 2.69
N THR A 64 19.07 -9.79 1.43
CA THR A 64 20.48 -9.69 1.03
C THR A 64 21.18 -8.53 1.72
N LEU A 65 20.51 -7.38 1.81
CA LEU A 65 21.05 -6.18 2.42
C LEU A 65 21.25 -6.34 3.95
N LEU A 66 20.32 -7.00 4.61
CA LEU A 66 20.38 -7.23 6.07
C LEU A 66 21.45 -8.25 6.49
N GLN A 67 21.82 -9.16 5.59
CA GLN A 67 22.91 -10.12 5.84
C GLN A 67 24.30 -9.51 5.75
N THR A 68 24.45 -8.41 4.99
CA THR A 68 25.76 -7.80 4.74
C THR A 68 26.12 -6.68 5.71
N VAL A 69 25.10 -6.01 6.32
CA VAL A 69 25.38 -4.80 7.12
C VAL A 69 24.42 -4.69 8.30
N GLU A 70 24.87 -5.07 9.50
CA GLU A 70 24.03 -5.14 10.71
C GLU A 70 23.44 -3.79 11.12
N TRP A 71 24.23 -2.70 11.11
CA TRP A 71 23.73 -1.37 11.47
C TRP A 71 22.64 -0.86 10.52
N LEU A 72 22.63 -1.36 9.28
CA LEU A 72 21.66 -0.95 8.27
C LEU A 72 20.25 -1.42 8.63
N TYR A 73 20.11 -2.57 9.31
CA TYR A 73 18.82 -3.03 9.82
C TYR A 73 18.22 -2.03 10.80
N VAL A 74 19.04 -1.54 11.74
CA VAL A 74 18.59 -0.55 12.73
C VAL A 74 18.22 0.76 12.03
N ALA A 75 19.09 1.22 11.12
CA ALA A 75 18.86 2.44 10.36
C ALA A 75 17.56 2.39 9.53
N LEU A 76 17.32 1.27 8.81
CA LEU A 76 16.10 1.07 8.04
C LEU A 76 14.86 0.99 8.93
N LYS A 77 14.98 0.37 10.11
CA LYS A 77 13.87 0.24 11.06
C LYS A 77 13.47 1.61 11.61
N VAL A 78 14.45 2.43 11.99
CA VAL A 78 14.23 3.80 12.48
C VAL A 78 13.71 4.71 11.37
N ALA A 79 14.35 4.68 10.19
CA ALA A 79 13.94 5.48 9.04
C ALA A 79 12.53 5.09 8.55
N GLY A 80 12.23 3.78 8.48
CA GLY A 80 10.90 3.27 8.15
C GLY A 80 9.85 3.72 9.16
N GLY A 81 10.13 3.63 10.45
CA GLY A 81 9.24 4.11 11.51
C GLY A 81 9.00 5.62 11.43
N ALA A 82 10.04 6.41 11.23
CA ALA A 82 9.94 7.86 11.03
C ALA A 82 9.11 8.21 9.78
N TYR A 83 9.30 7.48 8.67
CA TYR A 83 8.51 7.65 7.47
C TYR A 83 7.03 7.31 7.70
N LEU A 84 6.72 6.25 8.46
CA LEU A 84 5.34 5.91 8.80
C LEU A 84 4.69 7.03 9.63
N LEU A 85 5.39 7.60 10.60
CA LEU A 85 4.89 8.74 11.39
C LEU A 85 4.66 9.98 10.52
N PHE A 86 5.59 10.27 9.61
CA PHE A 86 5.43 11.35 8.63
C PHE A 86 4.19 11.14 7.75
N MET A 87 4.01 9.92 7.21
CA MET A 87 2.83 9.59 6.39
C MET A 87 1.54 9.66 7.21
N ALA A 88 1.53 9.17 8.43
CA ALA A 88 0.37 9.26 9.32
C ALA A 88 -0.04 10.73 9.55
N SER A 89 0.92 11.63 9.78
CA SER A 89 0.65 13.06 9.93
C SER A 89 0.05 13.68 8.66
N LYS A 90 0.56 13.30 7.48
CA LYS A 90 0.00 13.76 6.18
C LYS A 90 -1.43 13.27 5.96
N ILE A 91 -1.71 12.00 6.30
CA ILE A 91 -3.05 11.41 6.18
C ILE A 91 -4.02 12.13 7.12
N TRP A 92 -3.61 12.31 8.38
CA TRP A 92 -4.45 13.00 9.36
C TRP A 92 -4.83 14.41 8.92
N ARG A 93 -3.85 15.19 8.45
CA ARG A 93 -4.08 16.55 7.93
C ARG A 93 -4.92 16.54 6.66
N GLY A 94 -4.71 15.56 5.75
CA GLY A 94 -5.45 15.41 4.50
C GLY A 94 -6.85 14.82 4.65
N ALA A 95 -7.21 14.26 5.82
CA ALA A 95 -8.46 13.55 6.03
C ALA A 95 -9.72 14.41 5.79
N ALA A 96 -9.63 15.71 6.05
CA ALA A 96 -10.74 16.65 5.84
C ALA A 96 -10.86 17.15 4.38
N HIS A 97 -9.83 16.94 3.54
CA HIS A 97 -9.84 17.43 2.17
C HIS A 97 -10.56 16.46 1.23
N PRO A 98 -11.40 16.96 0.30
CA PRO A 98 -12.05 16.14 -0.70
C PRO A 98 -11.02 15.42 -1.59
N ILE A 99 -11.37 14.22 -2.05
CA ILE A 99 -10.58 13.57 -3.10
C ILE A 99 -10.95 14.27 -4.41
N ALA A 100 -9.97 14.85 -5.09
CA ALA A 100 -10.14 15.36 -6.44
C ALA A 100 -10.28 14.16 -7.40
N VAL A 101 -11.50 13.72 -7.61
CA VAL A 101 -11.84 12.76 -8.67
C VAL A 101 -12.19 13.59 -9.88
N ALA A 102 -11.36 13.54 -10.93
CA ALA A 102 -11.56 14.30 -12.16
C ALA A 102 -12.95 14.05 -12.76
N ASP A 103 -13.53 15.12 -13.31
CA ASP A 103 -14.84 15.14 -13.93
C ASP A 103 -15.00 14.09 -15.03
N PRO A 104 -16.18 13.45 -15.16
CA PRO A 104 -16.45 12.37 -16.13
C PRO A 104 -16.48 12.81 -17.61
N LEU A 105 -16.22 14.05 -17.92
CA LEU A 105 -16.51 14.69 -19.21
C LEU A 105 -15.69 14.22 -20.43
N ALA A 106 -14.90 13.19 -20.35
CA ALA A 106 -14.30 12.57 -21.52
C ALA A 106 -14.63 11.07 -21.52
N ALA A 107 -15.82 10.70 -21.97
CA ALA A 107 -16.16 9.32 -22.32
C ALA A 107 -15.18 8.81 -23.42
N ARG A 108 -14.00 8.36 -23.00
CA ARG A 108 -13.06 7.66 -23.87
C ARG A 108 -13.47 6.19 -23.91
N VAL A 109 -13.42 5.61 -25.09
CA VAL A 109 -13.57 4.17 -25.25
C VAL A 109 -12.49 3.50 -24.39
N GLY A 110 -12.93 2.80 -23.33
CA GLY A 110 -12.05 2.11 -22.40
C GLY A 110 -11.42 0.89 -23.10
N SER A 111 -10.21 0.54 -22.65
CA SER A 111 -9.57 -0.71 -23.01
C SER A 111 -9.05 -1.34 -21.73
N THR A 112 -9.61 -2.49 -21.35
CA THR A 112 -9.20 -3.22 -20.13
C THR A 112 -7.71 -3.54 -20.13
N ARG A 113 -7.14 -3.88 -21.30
CA ARG A 113 -5.70 -4.09 -21.45
C ARG A 113 -4.90 -2.82 -21.12
N LYS A 114 -5.32 -1.67 -21.65
CA LYS A 114 -4.66 -0.38 -21.38
C LYS A 114 -4.82 -0.01 -19.90
N SER A 115 -6.01 -0.23 -19.34
CA SER A 115 -6.29 0.04 -17.92
C SER A 115 -5.45 -0.82 -16.98
N PHE A 116 -5.22 -2.10 -17.30
CA PHE A 116 -4.30 -2.97 -16.57
C PHE A 116 -2.86 -2.42 -16.57
N TRP A 117 -2.31 -2.10 -17.75
CA TRP A 117 -0.97 -1.56 -17.86
C TRP A 117 -0.82 -0.20 -17.16
N MET A 118 -1.84 0.65 -17.23
CA MET A 118 -1.86 1.91 -16.47
C MET A 118 -1.83 1.65 -14.96
N GLY A 119 -2.57 0.64 -14.48
CA GLY A 119 -2.53 0.23 -13.08
C GLY A 119 -1.14 -0.24 -12.68
N LEU A 120 -0.57 -1.17 -13.43
CA LEU A 120 0.76 -1.72 -13.16
C LEU A 120 1.85 -0.64 -13.16
N THR A 121 1.90 0.18 -14.20
CA THR A 121 2.92 1.23 -14.30
C THR A 121 2.74 2.30 -13.23
N THR A 122 1.52 2.69 -12.91
CA THR A 122 1.26 3.65 -11.81
C THR A 122 1.69 3.09 -10.47
N GLN A 123 1.42 1.81 -10.18
CA GLN A 123 1.86 1.17 -8.95
C GLN A 123 3.38 1.16 -8.85
N LEU A 124 4.06 0.71 -9.91
CA LEU A 124 5.53 0.59 -9.94
C LEU A 124 6.25 1.95 -9.93
N SER A 125 5.65 2.98 -10.52
CA SER A 125 6.20 4.34 -10.54
C SER A 125 5.83 5.17 -9.30
N ASN A 126 5.02 4.63 -8.39
CA ASN A 126 4.54 5.37 -7.23
C ASN A 126 5.59 5.39 -6.11
N PRO A 127 6.27 6.52 -5.87
CA PRO A 127 7.31 6.59 -4.83
C PRO A 127 6.75 6.37 -3.43
N LYS A 128 5.48 6.75 -3.19
CA LYS A 128 4.79 6.46 -1.93
C LYS A 128 4.73 4.96 -1.68
N THR A 129 4.35 4.18 -2.70
CA THR A 129 4.24 2.72 -2.60
C THR A 129 5.61 2.09 -2.37
N ALA A 130 6.63 2.50 -3.14
CA ALA A 130 7.99 1.97 -3.01
C ALA A 130 8.54 2.16 -1.58
N ILE A 131 8.47 3.38 -1.05
CA ILE A 131 8.95 3.70 0.31
C ILE A 131 8.10 3.00 1.37
N TRP A 132 6.77 2.90 1.15
CA TRP A 132 5.85 2.20 2.04
C TRP A 132 6.24 0.73 2.18
N TYR A 133 6.42 0.01 1.05
CA TYR A 133 6.85 -1.38 1.06
C TYR A 133 8.20 -1.55 1.74
N ALA A 134 9.21 -0.76 1.34
CA ALA A 134 10.53 -0.80 1.97
C ALA A 134 10.43 -0.63 3.50
N SER A 135 9.64 0.35 3.97
CA SER A 135 9.45 0.63 5.39
C SER A 135 8.78 -0.52 6.13
N ILE A 136 7.68 -1.07 5.59
CA ILE A 136 6.92 -2.15 6.24
C ILE A 136 7.73 -3.44 6.31
N PHE A 137 8.43 -3.80 5.22
CA PHE A 137 9.25 -5.01 5.20
C PHE A 137 10.47 -4.88 6.11
N ALA A 138 11.18 -3.75 6.08
CA ALA A 138 12.28 -3.49 7.02
C ALA A 138 11.82 -3.57 8.48
N ALA A 139 10.59 -3.19 8.71
CA ALA A 139 9.92 -3.12 9.99
C ALA A 139 9.58 -4.47 10.59
N LEU A 140 8.95 -5.27 9.82
CA LEU A 140 8.21 -6.44 10.28
C LEU A 140 8.82 -7.75 9.80
N LEU A 141 9.63 -7.74 8.73
CA LEU A 141 10.28 -8.95 8.23
C LEU A 141 11.34 -9.42 9.24
N PRO A 142 11.35 -10.69 9.65
CA PRO A 142 12.42 -11.26 10.47
C PRO A 142 13.76 -11.16 9.75
N GLN A 143 14.88 -11.11 10.50
CA GLN A 143 16.24 -11.14 9.93
C GLN A 143 16.49 -12.41 9.11
N HIS A 144 15.89 -13.53 9.52
CA HIS A 144 15.94 -14.82 8.82
C HIS A 144 14.52 -15.26 8.48
N PRO A 145 13.97 -14.78 7.34
CA PRO A 145 12.63 -15.19 6.93
C PRO A 145 12.63 -16.67 6.52
N PRO A 146 11.66 -17.45 6.94
CA PRO A 146 11.57 -18.86 6.53
C PRO A 146 11.28 -18.95 5.02
N LEU A 147 11.81 -19.98 4.36
CA LEU A 147 11.71 -20.16 2.90
C LEU A 147 10.26 -20.10 2.38
N TRP A 148 9.30 -20.62 3.15
CA TRP A 148 7.89 -20.57 2.76
C TRP A 148 7.37 -19.13 2.57
N SER A 149 7.93 -18.15 3.29
CA SER A 149 7.49 -16.75 3.18
C SER A 149 7.76 -16.14 1.80
N TYR A 150 8.80 -16.59 1.10
CA TYR A 150 9.15 -16.15 -0.25
C TYR A 150 8.11 -16.60 -1.30
N VAL A 151 7.46 -17.72 -1.06
CA VAL A 151 6.43 -18.27 -1.94
C VAL A 151 5.05 -17.75 -1.60
N VAL A 152 4.76 -17.60 -0.30
CA VAL A 152 3.41 -17.29 0.19
C VAL A 152 3.14 -15.79 0.21
N LEU A 153 4.12 -14.96 0.56
CA LEU A 153 3.89 -13.53 0.78
C LEU A 153 3.56 -12.76 -0.51
N PRO A 154 4.25 -12.94 -1.66
CA PRO A 154 3.91 -12.21 -2.88
C PRO A 154 2.49 -12.44 -3.39
N PRO A 155 1.95 -13.68 -3.45
CA PRO A 155 0.53 -13.88 -3.76
C PRO A 155 -0.43 -13.23 -2.76
N LEU A 156 -0.14 -13.29 -1.46
CA LEU A 156 -0.97 -12.64 -0.44
C LEU A 156 -0.97 -11.12 -0.61
N VAL A 157 0.17 -10.52 -0.95
CA VAL A 157 0.28 -9.10 -1.28
C VAL A 157 -0.59 -8.76 -2.49
N PHE A 158 -0.58 -9.60 -3.53
CA PHE A 158 -1.48 -9.43 -4.67
C PHE A 158 -2.94 -9.37 -4.22
N PHE A 159 -3.39 -10.32 -3.41
CA PHE A 159 -4.78 -10.37 -2.96
C PHE A 159 -5.16 -9.16 -2.09
N VAL A 160 -4.25 -8.67 -1.27
CA VAL A 160 -4.47 -7.48 -0.44
C VAL A 160 -4.63 -6.24 -1.32
N GLU A 161 -3.70 -5.99 -2.22
CA GLU A 161 -3.71 -4.82 -3.12
C GLU A 161 -4.88 -4.91 -4.12
N CYS A 162 -4.98 -6.02 -4.85
CA CYS A 162 -6.04 -6.24 -5.82
C CYS A 162 -7.43 -6.22 -5.15
N GLY A 163 -7.56 -6.82 -3.99
CA GLY A 163 -8.81 -6.85 -3.23
C GLY A 163 -9.26 -5.46 -2.82
N TRP A 164 -8.37 -4.65 -2.24
CA TRP A 164 -8.70 -3.28 -1.89
C TRP A 164 -9.09 -2.44 -3.10
N TYR A 165 -8.28 -2.45 -4.16
CA TYR A 165 -8.58 -1.67 -5.36
C TYR A 165 -9.80 -2.21 -6.13
N THR A 166 -10.14 -3.48 -6.00
CA THR A 166 -11.42 -4.03 -6.48
C THR A 166 -12.60 -3.40 -5.71
N ILE A 167 -12.51 -3.31 -4.39
CA ILE A 167 -13.52 -2.61 -3.58
C ILE A 167 -13.67 -1.16 -4.06
N VAL A 168 -12.57 -0.45 -4.25
CA VAL A 168 -12.58 0.92 -4.78
C VAL A 168 -13.26 0.98 -6.15
N ALA A 169 -12.89 0.07 -7.08
CA ALA A 169 -13.49 0.02 -8.42
C ALA A 169 -15.00 -0.19 -8.37
N LEU A 170 -15.47 -1.10 -7.53
CA LEU A 170 -16.89 -1.38 -7.35
C LEU A 170 -17.65 -0.21 -6.71
N CYS A 171 -17.08 0.38 -5.66
CA CYS A 171 -17.67 1.52 -4.97
C CYS A 171 -17.78 2.75 -5.89
N PHE A 172 -16.74 3.03 -6.67
CA PHE A 172 -16.71 4.22 -7.51
C PHE A 172 -17.44 4.05 -8.86
N SER A 173 -17.74 2.82 -9.27
CA SER A 173 -18.56 2.54 -10.46
C SER A 173 -20.06 2.82 -10.25
N THR A 174 -20.51 3.03 -9.02
CA THR A 174 -21.91 3.30 -8.67
C THR A 174 -22.02 4.53 -7.77
N ARG A 175 -23.10 5.31 -7.93
CA ARG A 175 -23.26 6.61 -7.28
C ARG A 175 -23.40 6.48 -5.75
N ARG A 176 -24.29 5.62 -5.26
CA ARG A 176 -24.57 5.49 -3.81
C ARG A 176 -23.37 5.04 -2.98
N PRO A 177 -22.65 3.94 -3.29
CA PRO A 177 -21.46 3.55 -2.56
C PRO A 177 -20.35 4.60 -2.61
N ARG A 178 -20.17 5.28 -3.75
CA ARG A 178 -19.21 6.37 -3.90
C ARG A 178 -19.50 7.51 -2.92
N GLU A 179 -20.75 7.98 -2.87
CA GLU A 179 -21.15 9.06 -1.95
C GLU A 179 -20.99 8.64 -0.49
N TRP A 180 -21.31 7.40 -0.15
CA TRP A 180 -21.09 6.85 1.18
C TRP A 180 -19.61 6.85 1.57
N TYR A 181 -18.75 6.32 0.68
CA TYR A 181 -17.29 6.31 0.91
C TYR A 181 -16.74 7.73 1.09
N LEU A 182 -17.14 8.67 0.25
CA LEU A 182 -16.67 10.07 0.35
C LEU A 182 -17.07 10.71 1.68
N ARG A 183 -18.24 10.38 2.22
CA ARG A 183 -18.66 10.83 3.56
C ARG A 183 -17.87 10.15 4.68
N ALA A 184 -17.60 8.87 4.57
CA ALA A 184 -16.84 8.10 5.56
C ALA A 184 -15.33 8.37 5.52
N LYS A 185 -14.80 8.90 4.41
CA LYS A 185 -13.37 9.10 4.13
C LYS A 185 -12.61 9.70 5.31
N LYS A 186 -13.13 10.78 5.89
CA LYS A 186 -12.48 11.47 7.02
C LYS A 186 -12.20 10.52 8.20
N TRP A 187 -13.13 9.65 8.52
CA TRP A 187 -13.00 8.70 9.63
C TRP A 187 -12.10 7.54 9.27
N VAL A 188 -12.20 7.03 8.03
CA VAL A 188 -11.32 5.99 7.51
C VAL A 188 -9.87 6.46 7.52
N ASP A 189 -9.59 7.64 7.00
CA ASP A 189 -8.24 8.22 6.96
C ASP A 189 -7.68 8.45 8.37
N ARG A 190 -8.49 8.93 9.32
CA ARG A 190 -8.05 9.12 10.71
C ARG A 190 -7.76 7.81 11.43
N ALA A 191 -8.61 6.80 11.25
CA ALA A 191 -8.37 5.46 11.81
C ALA A 191 -7.08 4.85 11.25
N ALA A 192 -6.90 4.93 9.93
CA ALA A 192 -5.68 4.48 9.27
C ALA A 192 -4.44 5.23 9.79
N ALA A 193 -4.50 6.56 9.90
CA ALA A 193 -3.41 7.37 10.43
C ALA A 193 -3.05 6.98 11.87
N GLY A 194 -4.04 6.72 12.72
CA GLY A 194 -3.80 6.24 14.09
C GLY A 194 -3.08 4.89 14.14
N ALA A 195 -3.56 3.91 13.35
CA ALA A 195 -2.94 2.59 13.26
C ALA A 195 -1.50 2.64 12.72
N ILE A 196 -1.26 3.47 11.70
CA ILE A 196 0.06 3.69 11.10
C ILE A 196 1.01 4.39 12.08
N SER A 197 0.50 5.37 12.86
CA SER A 197 1.30 6.02 13.90
C SER A 197 1.73 5.03 14.97
N ALA A 198 0.84 4.17 15.43
CA ALA A 198 1.15 3.13 16.41
C ALA A 198 2.21 2.15 15.87
N LEU A 199 2.11 1.75 14.60
CA LEU A 199 3.09 0.90 13.96
C LEU A 199 4.45 1.59 13.84
N GLY A 200 4.50 2.83 13.36
CA GLY A 200 5.73 3.62 13.24
C GLY A 200 6.44 3.81 14.58
N LEU A 201 5.66 4.11 15.63
CA LEU A 201 6.20 4.27 16.98
C LEU A 201 6.77 2.96 17.52
N ARG A 202 6.02 1.86 17.37
CA ARG A 202 6.47 0.52 17.73
C ARG A 202 7.80 0.16 17.08
N LEU A 203 7.97 0.49 15.80
CA LEU A 203 9.19 0.24 15.06
C LEU A 203 10.41 0.93 15.68
N ILE A 204 10.29 2.22 15.94
CA ILE A 204 11.36 3.01 16.54
C ILE A 204 11.69 2.46 17.93
N LEU A 205 10.68 2.19 18.76
CA LEU A 205 10.88 1.72 20.13
C LEU A 205 11.44 0.29 20.21
N THR A 206 11.19 -0.55 19.20
CA THR A 206 11.71 -1.92 19.14
C THR A 206 12.96 -2.07 18.29
N ALA A 207 13.55 -0.97 17.82
CA ALA A 207 14.84 -1.00 17.15
C ALA A 207 15.90 -1.49 18.15
N PRO A 208 16.76 -2.46 17.78
CA PRO A 208 17.84 -2.91 18.65
C PRO A 208 18.69 -1.71 19.05
N LYS A 209 19.00 -1.60 20.33
CA LYS A 209 19.98 -0.62 20.78
C LYS A 209 21.34 -1.11 20.27
N THR A 210 21.93 -0.42 19.32
CA THR A 210 23.34 -0.63 18.96
C THR A 210 24.17 -0.38 20.21
N GLY A 211 24.66 -1.46 20.80
CA GLY A 211 25.70 -1.33 21.82
C GLY A 211 26.93 -0.71 21.15
N ILE A 212 27.19 0.55 21.47
CA ILE A 212 28.49 1.21 21.28
C ILE A 212 29.41 0.68 22.38
#